data_099a0536f68d03a7a8e90b3d262f8f82
#
_entry.id   099a0536f68d03a7a8e90b3d262f8f82
#
_cell.length_a   1.000
_cell.length_b   1.000
_cell.length_c   1.000
_cell.angle_alpha   90.00
_cell.angle_beta   90.00
_cell.angle_gamma   90.00
#
_symmetry.space_group_name_H-M   'P 1'
#
loop_
_entity.id
_entity.type
_entity.pdbx_description
1 polymer ?
#
loop_
_entity_poly.entity_id
_entity_poly.type
_entity_poly.pdbx_seq_one_letter_code
_entity_poly.pdbx_strand_id
1 'polypeptide(L)'
;DIGCVTGPFVRVIDPDTGADRITPFFAYEPDFRGGARVYGADVTGDGEPDIITAPGPGRPGEVKVWEIKNGTAVENTDYSFFPFGPSYTGGVEISEGSITAVGAVEIVAAQNFGGLVSVFEVTPGSASPVNTTPVRQIRPFGTNYFGGVTIDTADVGTVNGSAVTSQTPDGITELFVGSGFGIQAQVKGYNGTTASPTLFNSFNVMSAGYSRGVSVARLPSSTTGSADRILVSSGIDGNAQ
;
A
#
# COMPACT_ATOMS: atom_id res chain seq x y z
N ASP A 1 -11.72 30.44 2.52
CA ASP A 1 -10.77 30.55 1.39
C ASP A 1 -9.52 29.75 1.77
N ILE A 2 -9.58 28.42 1.62
CA ILE A 2 -8.38 27.61 1.68
C ILE A 2 -7.64 27.88 0.39
N GLY A 3 -6.76 28.88 0.43
CA GLY A 3 -5.81 29.13 -0.64
C GLY A 3 -5.15 27.82 -1.05
N CYS A 4 -4.73 27.70 -2.30
CA CYS A 4 -4.19 26.51 -2.93
C CYS A 4 -3.19 25.79 -2.00
N VAL A 5 -3.69 24.85 -1.18
CA VAL A 5 -2.87 24.07 -0.25
C VAL A 5 -2.14 23.04 -1.08
N THR A 6 -0.87 23.25 -1.34
CA THR A 6 -0.05 22.42 -2.24
C THR A 6 0.78 21.37 -1.49
N GLY A 7 0.56 21.20 -0.19
CA GLY A 7 1.26 20.24 0.68
C GLY A 7 0.56 18.89 0.79
N PRO A 8 1.08 17.97 1.63
CA PRO A 8 0.54 16.63 1.88
C PRO A 8 -0.70 16.66 2.78
N PHE A 9 -1.76 17.26 2.28
CA PHE A 9 -2.99 17.55 3.00
C PHE A 9 -3.96 16.37 2.91
N VAL A 10 -4.48 15.93 4.04
CA VAL A 10 -5.39 14.77 4.17
C VAL A 10 -6.75 15.23 4.66
N ARG A 11 -7.80 14.71 4.04
CA ARG A 11 -9.19 14.89 4.42
C ARG A 11 -9.90 13.55 4.49
N VAL A 12 -10.75 13.37 5.49
CA VAL A 12 -11.72 12.27 5.53
C VAL A 12 -13.10 12.86 5.25
N ILE A 13 -13.68 12.45 4.13
CA ILE A 13 -14.91 13.07 3.60
C ILE A 13 -16.09 12.12 3.76
N ASP A 14 -17.20 12.65 4.19
CA ASP A 14 -18.48 11.97 4.13
C ASP A 14 -18.94 11.86 2.67
N PRO A 15 -19.15 10.64 2.13
CA PRO A 15 -19.44 10.45 0.71
C PRO A 15 -20.82 10.99 0.29
N ASP A 16 -21.77 11.12 1.24
CA ASP A 16 -23.13 11.56 0.95
C ASP A 16 -23.24 13.08 0.93
N THR A 17 -22.47 13.76 1.79
CA THR A 17 -22.56 15.20 1.99
C THR A 17 -21.37 15.99 1.45
N GLY A 18 -20.23 15.35 1.22
CA GLY A 18 -18.95 15.98 0.88
C GLY A 18 -18.31 16.76 2.05
N ALA A 19 -18.89 16.68 3.26
CA ALA A 19 -18.36 17.35 4.43
C ALA A 19 -17.16 16.60 5.03
N ASP A 20 -16.28 17.33 5.71
CA ASP A 20 -15.19 16.72 6.47
C ASP A 20 -15.74 15.98 7.69
N ARG A 21 -15.36 14.73 7.88
CA ARG A 21 -15.67 13.92 9.06
C ARG A 21 -14.73 14.17 10.23
N ILE A 22 -13.51 14.63 9.91
CA ILE A 22 -12.50 15.03 10.90
C ILE A 22 -11.92 16.38 10.50
N THR A 23 -11.22 17.04 11.41
CA THR A 23 -10.43 18.22 11.09
C THR A 23 -9.35 17.84 10.06
N PRO A 24 -9.31 18.46 8.86
CA PRO A 24 -8.26 18.21 7.88
C PRO A 24 -6.87 18.54 8.42
N PHE A 25 -5.86 17.78 8.01
CA PHE A 25 -4.51 17.91 8.56
C PHE A 25 -3.41 17.70 7.50
N PHE A 26 -2.19 18.12 7.83
CA PHE A 26 -1.01 17.79 7.05
C PHE A 26 -0.34 16.54 7.60
N ALA A 27 -0.20 15.50 6.77
CA ALA A 27 0.50 14.28 7.17
C ALA A 27 2.02 14.48 7.31
N TYR A 28 2.57 15.45 6.61
CA TYR A 28 3.98 15.83 6.62
C TYR A 28 4.10 17.36 6.62
N GLU A 29 5.32 17.88 6.50
CA GLU A 29 5.58 19.33 6.51
C GLU A 29 4.72 20.05 5.45
N PRO A 30 4.09 21.17 5.79
CA PRO A 30 3.17 21.88 4.86
C PRO A 30 3.82 22.36 3.57
N ASP A 31 5.13 22.54 3.55
CA ASP A 31 5.92 22.94 2.39
C ASP A 31 6.42 21.76 1.54
N PHE A 32 6.24 20.52 1.99
CA PHE A 32 6.57 19.33 1.21
C PHE A 32 5.67 19.23 -0.03
N ARG A 33 6.27 18.94 -1.20
CA ARG A 33 5.58 18.90 -2.50
C ARG A 33 5.48 17.50 -3.13
N GLY A 34 6.02 16.47 -2.46
CA GLY A 34 5.95 15.09 -2.96
C GLY A 34 4.57 14.43 -2.83
N GLY A 35 3.64 15.07 -2.12
CA GLY A 35 2.32 14.51 -1.83
C GLY A 35 2.35 13.42 -0.75
N ALA A 36 1.17 12.88 -0.43
CA ALA A 36 1.01 11.75 0.48
C ALA A 36 0.16 10.65 -0.18
N ARG A 37 0.53 9.41 0.06
CA ARG A 37 -0.33 8.23 -0.12
C ARG A 37 -1.13 8.05 1.16
N VAL A 38 -2.37 7.60 1.03
CA VAL A 38 -3.25 7.32 2.18
C VAL A 38 -3.85 5.94 2.04
N TYR A 39 -3.99 5.26 3.17
CA TYR A 39 -4.67 3.99 3.29
C TYR A 39 -5.46 3.97 4.59
N GLY A 40 -6.58 3.26 4.64
CA GLY A 40 -7.42 3.15 5.83
C GLY A 40 -7.51 1.70 6.28
N ALA A 41 -7.06 1.39 7.50
CA ALA A 41 -7.14 0.07 8.10
C ALA A 41 -7.01 0.17 9.63
N ASP A 42 -7.61 -0.76 10.36
CA ASP A 42 -7.42 -0.89 11.82
C ASP A 42 -6.10 -1.63 12.09
N VAL A 43 -5.00 -0.88 12.15
CA VAL A 43 -3.67 -1.45 12.46
C VAL A 43 -3.32 -1.35 13.95
N THR A 44 -4.05 -0.53 14.70
CA THR A 44 -3.88 -0.45 16.15
C THR A 44 -4.67 -1.52 16.91
N GLY A 45 -5.67 -2.13 16.27
CA GLY A 45 -6.48 -3.22 16.82
C GLY A 45 -7.51 -2.75 17.83
N ASP A 46 -7.90 -1.48 17.77
CA ASP A 46 -8.90 -0.89 18.67
C ASP A 46 -10.35 -1.00 18.15
N GLY A 47 -10.53 -1.51 16.93
CA GLY A 47 -11.82 -1.69 16.25
C GLY A 47 -12.26 -0.50 15.41
N GLU A 48 -11.48 0.60 15.39
CA GLU A 48 -11.75 1.77 14.57
C GLU A 48 -10.68 1.88 13.46
N PRO A 49 -11.03 2.30 12.25
CA PRO A 49 -10.05 2.46 11.19
C PRO A 49 -9.05 3.59 11.48
N ASP A 50 -7.76 3.28 11.35
CA ASP A 50 -6.66 4.24 11.36
C ASP A 50 -6.40 4.80 9.97
N ILE A 51 -5.73 5.96 9.90
CA ILE A 51 -5.21 6.51 8.65
C ILE A 51 -3.72 6.22 8.58
N ILE A 52 -3.30 5.46 7.56
CA ILE A 52 -1.89 5.21 7.29
C ILE A 52 -1.46 6.16 6.18
N THR A 53 -0.35 6.87 6.36
CA THR A 53 0.20 7.77 5.35
C THR A 53 1.62 7.40 5.00
N ALA A 54 1.99 7.60 3.72
CA ALA A 54 3.36 7.50 3.24
C ALA A 54 3.68 8.66 2.30
N PRO A 55 4.90 9.21 2.33
CA PRO A 55 5.24 10.36 1.50
C PRO A 55 5.59 9.93 0.07
N GLY A 56 5.29 10.81 -0.88
CA GLY A 56 5.90 10.76 -2.19
C GLY A 56 7.40 11.14 -2.16
N PRO A 57 8.06 11.25 -3.33
CA PRO A 57 9.50 11.52 -3.41
C PRO A 57 9.88 12.89 -2.83
N GLY A 58 11.11 13.00 -2.30
CA GLY A 58 11.72 14.28 -1.89
C GLY A 58 11.90 14.48 -0.39
N ARG A 59 11.43 13.55 0.45
CA ARG A 59 11.70 13.50 1.90
C ARG A 59 11.96 12.06 2.34
N PRO A 60 12.53 11.84 3.56
CA PRO A 60 12.62 10.50 4.13
C PRO A 60 11.27 9.75 4.10
N GLY A 61 11.29 8.50 3.66
CA GLY A 61 10.11 7.67 3.42
C GLY A 61 9.48 7.12 4.71
N GLU A 62 9.05 7.99 5.61
CA GLU A 62 8.43 7.64 6.88
C GLU A 62 6.95 7.29 6.69
N VAL A 63 6.58 6.08 7.03
CA VAL A 63 5.17 5.68 7.16
C VAL A 63 4.67 6.12 8.52
N LYS A 64 3.52 6.80 8.54
CA LYS A 64 2.88 7.31 9.77
C LYS A 64 1.48 6.71 9.92
N VAL A 65 1.10 6.43 11.17
CA VAL A 65 -0.22 5.97 11.53
C VAL A 65 -0.92 7.02 12.39
N TRP A 66 -2.19 7.27 12.09
CA TRP A 66 -3.00 8.31 12.72
C TRP A 66 -4.29 7.70 13.23
N GLU A 67 -4.51 7.77 14.52
CA GLU A 67 -5.77 7.44 15.15
C GLU A 67 -6.74 8.63 15.10
N ILE A 68 -8.02 8.38 14.96
CA ILE A 68 -9.03 9.44 14.99
C ILE A 68 -9.56 9.61 16.42
N LYS A 69 -9.16 10.70 17.07
CA LYS A 69 -9.56 11.02 18.45
C LYS A 69 -10.36 12.33 18.50
N ASN A 70 -11.63 12.23 18.89
CA ASN A 70 -12.54 13.41 19.01
C ASN A 70 -12.60 14.25 17.71
N GLY A 71 -12.68 13.60 16.54
CA GLY A 71 -12.75 14.28 15.24
C GLY A 71 -11.43 14.89 14.77
N THR A 72 -10.30 14.47 15.32
CA THR A 72 -8.97 14.94 14.95
C THR A 72 -8.04 13.74 14.73
N ALA A 73 -7.24 13.77 13.68
CA ALA A 73 -6.17 12.80 13.47
C ALA A 73 -5.00 13.09 14.42
N VAL A 74 -4.63 12.10 15.22
CA VAL A 74 -3.51 12.17 16.17
C VAL A 74 -2.49 11.12 15.77
N GLU A 75 -1.25 11.53 15.47
CA GLU A 75 -0.18 10.59 15.12
C GLU A 75 0.12 9.65 16.29
N ASN A 76 0.07 8.35 16.01
CA ASN A 76 0.58 7.33 16.92
C ASN A 76 2.02 6.98 16.52
N THR A 77 2.98 7.61 17.21
CA THR A 77 4.41 7.50 16.88
C THR A 77 4.97 6.10 17.12
N ASP A 78 4.32 5.27 17.94
CA ASP A 78 4.75 3.89 18.19
C ASP A 78 4.55 3.00 16.95
N TYR A 79 3.64 3.39 16.05
CA TYR A 79 3.37 2.72 14.79
C TYR A 79 4.07 3.37 13.60
N SER A 80 4.74 4.53 13.78
CA SER A 80 5.44 5.22 12.70
C SER A 80 6.85 4.65 12.50
N PHE A 81 7.26 4.42 11.24
CA PHE A 81 8.56 3.80 10.93
C PHE A 81 9.07 4.13 9.53
N PHE A 82 10.35 3.82 9.28
CA PHE A 82 11.00 3.99 7.98
C PHE A 82 11.22 2.62 7.32
N PRO A 83 10.34 2.17 6.40
CA PRO A 83 10.40 0.82 5.81
C PRO A 83 11.68 0.55 5.00
N PHE A 84 12.33 1.61 4.50
CA PHE A 84 13.54 1.52 3.68
C PHE A 84 14.71 2.30 4.29
N GLY A 85 14.62 2.61 5.59
CA GLY A 85 15.58 3.43 6.30
C GLY A 85 15.40 4.94 6.07
N PRO A 86 15.93 5.78 7.00
CA PRO A 86 15.69 7.22 7.00
C PRO A 86 16.39 7.98 5.86
N SER A 87 17.34 7.35 5.16
CA SER A 87 18.02 7.94 4.00
C SER A 87 17.28 7.73 2.68
N TYR A 88 16.28 6.84 2.63
CA TYR A 88 15.51 6.61 1.41
C TYR A 88 14.49 7.75 1.19
N THR A 89 14.58 8.43 0.05
CA THR A 89 13.74 9.58 -0.30
C THR A 89 12.98 9.41 -1.61
N GLY A 90 12.90 8.18 -2.13
CA GLY A 90 12.29 7.87 -3.43
C GLY A 90 10.76 7.79 -3.43
N GLY A 91 10.09 8.03 -2.28
CA GLY A 91 8.64 7.86 -2.11
C GLY A 91 8.23 6.43 -1.81
N VAL A 92 7.14 6.27 -1.08
CA VAL A 92 6.65 4.99 -0.58
C VAL A 92 5.19 4.79 -0.99
N GLU A 93 4.88 3.64 -1.60
CA GLU A 93 3.51 3.12 -1.72
C GLU A 93 3.19 2.25 -0.51
N ILE A 94 1.93 2.24 -0.10
CA ILE A 94 1.47 1.47 1.07
C ILE A 94 0.18 0.71 0.75
N SER A 95 0.03 -0.43 1.41
CA SER A 95 -1.19 -1.21 1.52
C SER A 95 -1.19 -1.95 2.86
N GLU A 96 -2.28 -2.60 3.20
CA GLU A 96 -2.42 -3.44 4.41
C GLU A 96 -3.04 -4.76 4.02
N GLY A 97 -2.78 -5.83 4.79
CA GLY A 97 -3.42 -7.12 4.57
C GLY A 97 -2.98 -8.19 5.55
N SER A 98 -3.64 -9.34 5.47
CA SER A 98 -3.31 -10.57 6.21
C SER A 98 -2.51 -11.52 5.30
N ILE A 99 -1.26 -11.19 5.00
CA ILE A 99 -0.45 -11.82 3.94
C ILE A 99 0.20 -13.12 4.42
N THR A 100 0.68 -13.13 5.66
CA THR A 100 1.43 -14.29 6.19
C THR A 100 0.53 -15.33 6.82
N ALA A 101 -0.59 -14.92 7.38
CA ALA A 101 -1.57 -15.80 8.03
C ALA A 101 -2.92 -15.12 8.16
N VAL A 102 -3.98 -15.91 8.33
CA VAL A 102 -5.34 -15.40 8.61
C VAL A 102 -5.33 -14.52 9.86
N GLY A 103 -5.86 -13.31 9.73
CA GLY A 103 -5.96 -12.34 10.83
C GLY A 103 -4.63 -11.71 11.24
N ALA A 104 -3.55 -11.93 10.51
CA ALA A 104 -2.34 -11.14 10.68
C ALA A 104 -2.61 -9.69 10.28
N VAL A 105 -1.99 -8.75 10.97
CA VAL A 105 -2.01 -7.33 10.60
C VAL A 105 -0.63 -6.97 10.07
N GLU A 106 -0.57 -6.62 8.80
CA GLU A 106 0.71 -6.31 8.15
C GLU A 106 0.60 -5.07 7.28
N ILE A 107 1.59 -4.19 7.40
CA ILE A 107 1.76 -3.05 6.50
C ILE A 107 2.69 -3.48 5.37
N VAL A 108 2.22 -3.33 4.14
CA VAL A 108 3.05 -3.51 2.94
C VAL A 108 3.55 -2.15 2.50
N ALA A 109 4.86 -2.03 2.34
CA ALA A 109 5.48 -0.84 1.80
C ALA A 109 6.27 -1.17 0.53
N ALA A 110 6.19 -0.30 -0.48
CA ALA A 110 6.94 -0.47 -1.71
C ALA A 110 7.65 0.82 -2.12
N GLN A 111 8.81 0.66 -2.74
CA GLN A 111 9.61 1.77 -3.25
C GLN A 111 9.02 2.31 -4.54
N ASN A 112 8.63 3.60 -4.56
CA ASN A 112 8.29 4.31 -5.79
C ASN A 112 9.50 4.48 -6.72
N PHE A 113 10.70 4.42 -6.16
CA PHE A 113 11.95 4.38 -6.91
C PHE A 113 12.85 3.30 -6.33
N GLY A 114 13.04 2.19 -7.09
CA GLY A 114 13.87 1.06 -6.64
C GLY A 114 13.19 -0.32 -6.69
N GLY A 115 11.86 -0.39 -6.75
CA GLY A 115 11.09 -1.64 -6.99
C GLY A 115 11.17 -2.72 -5.90
N LEU A 116 11.65 -2.38 -4.68
CA LEU A 116 11.61 -3.28 -3.53
C LEU A 116 10.23 -3.20 -2.87
N VAL A 117 9.64 -4.34 -2.54
CA VAL A 117 8.42 -4.48 -1.76
C VAL A 117 8.74 -5.24 -0.48
N SER A 118 8.26 -4.74 0.64
CA SER A 118 8.51 -5.29 1.98
C SER A 118 7.21 -5.37 2.77
N VAL A 119 7.03 -6.45 3.52
CA VAL A 119 5.89 -6.68 4.42
C VAL A 119 6.37 -6.60 5.85
N PHE A 120 5.70 -5.80 6.65
CA PHE A 120 6.03 -5.53 8.06
C PHE A 120 4.89 -6.00 8.94
N GLU A 121 5.20 -6.89 9.87
CA GLU A 121 4.24 -7.38 10.86
C GLU A 121 3.92 -6.28 11.87
N VAL A 122 2.64 -6.15 12.19
CA VAL A 122 2.14 -5.28 13.25
C VAL A 122 1.54 -6.15 14.35
N THR A 123 1.96 -5.91 15.59
CA THR A 123 1.42 -6.57 16.79
C THR A 123 0.68 -5.51 17.61
N PRO A 124 -0.63 -5.33 17.39
CA PRO A 124 -1.41 -4.31 18.07
C PRO A 124 -1.28 -4.38 19.60
N GLY A 125 -1.17 -3.23 20.26
CA GLY A 125 -1.07 -3.12 21.71
C GLY A 125 0.25 -3.55 22.32
N SER A 126 1.27 -3.93 21.54
CA SER A 126 2.62 -4.20 22.05
C SER A 126 3.38 -2.88 22.28
N ALA A 127 4.45 -2.95 23.11
CA ALA A 127 5.32 -1.79 23.35
C ALA A 127 6.15 -1.34 22.13
N SER A 128 6.27 -2.19 21.12
CA SER A 128 6.90 -1.94 19.83
C SER A 128 6.04 -2.62 18.77
N PRO A 129 4.92 -1.99 18.37
CA PRO A 129 3.90 -2.68 17.59
C PRO A 129 4.36 -3.02 16.17
N VAL A 130 5.21 -2.22 15.56
CA VAL A 130 5.73 -2.49 14.22
C VAL A 130 7.07 -3.19 14.28
N ASN A 131 7.13 -4.40 13.73
CA ASN A 131 8.41 -5.06 13.49
C ASN A 131 9.13 -4.39 12.31
N THR A 132 10.10 -3.53 12.58
CA THR A 132 10.84 -2.80 11.54
C THR A 132 11.78 -3.68 10.70
N THR A 133 11.94 -4.96 11.07
CA THR A 133 12.56 -5.97 10.20
C THR A 133 11.46 -6.60 9.36
N PRO A 134 11.49 -6.47 8.04
CA PRO A 134 10.42 -7.01 7.21
C PRO A 134 10.36 -8.54 7.27
N VAL A 135 9.15 -9.07 7.45
CA VAL A 135 8.91 -10.52 7.48
C VAL A 135 8.93 -11.13 6.08
N ARG A 136 8.69 -10.31 5.05
CA ARG A 136 8.79 -10.69 3.63
C ARG A 136 9.43 -9.58 2.82
N GLN A 137 10.22 -9.94 1.83
CA GLN A 137 10.75 -8.99 0.84
C GLN A 137 10.79 -9.61 -0.56
N ILE A 138 10.41 -8.85 -1.56
CA ILE A 138 10.52 -9.24 -2.97
C ILE A 138 10.99 -8.07 -3.84
N ARG A 139 11.63 -8.41 -4.96
CA ARG A 139 11.87 -7.51 -6.09
C ARG A 139 11.14 -8.07 -7.31
N PRO A 140 9.86 -7.73 -7.49
CA PRO A 140 8.99 -8.37 -8.49
C PRO A 140 9.54 -8.34 -9.91
N PHE A 141 10.25 -7.28 -10.25
CA PHE A 141 10.76 -7.04 -11.61
C PHE A 141 12.30 -7.14 -11.71
N GLY A 142 12.94 -7.72 -10.68
CA GLY A 142 14.39 -7.97 -10.63
C GLY A 142 15.18 -6.88 -9.94
N THR A 143 16.47 -7.19 -9.66
CA THR A 143 17.35 -6.34 -8.87
C THR A 143 17.81 -5.07 -9.60
N ASN A 144 17.78 -5.09 -10.93
CA ASN A 144 18.19 -3.96 -11.78
C ASN A 144 16.99 -3.09 -12.23
N TYR A 145 15.80 -3.34 -11.66
CA TYR A 145 14.62 -2.56 -11.96
C TYR A 145 14.46 -1.42 -10.96
N PHE A 146 14.34 -0.19 -11.47
CA PHE A 146 14.23 1.05 -10.69
C PHE A 146 12.99 1.88 -11.04
N GLY A 147 12.11 1.36 -11.88
CA GLY A 147 10.94 2.09 -12.40
C GLY A 147 9.80 2.31 -11.39
N GLY A 148 9.99 1.86 -10.16
CA GLY A 148 8.96 1.92 -9.13
C GLY A 148 7.88 0.85 -9.29
N VAL A 149 7.04 0.73 -8.29
CA VAL A 149 5.92 -0.22 -8.30
C VAL A 149 4.71 0.38 -7.62
N THR A 150 3.53 -0.04 -8.04
CA THR A 150 2.27 0.14 -7.31
C THR A 150 1.91 -1.17 -6.66
N ILE A 151 1.24 -1.11 -5.53
CA ILE A 151 0.85 -2.30 -4.77
C ILE A 151 -0.59 -2.19 -4.29
N ASP A 152 -1.23 -3.34 -4.14
CA ASP A 152 -2.40 -3.52 -3.31
C ASP A 152 -2.51 -4.99 -2.89
N THR A 153 -3.37 -5.26 -1.90
CA THR A 153 -3.65 -6.58 -1.38
C THR A 153 -5.10 -6.95 -1.60
N ALA A 154 -5.37 -8.22 -1.87
CA ALA A 154 -6.73 -8.70 -2.10
C ALA A 154 -6.82 -10.19 -1.77
N ASP A 155 -7.90 -10.61 -1.11
CA ASP A 155 -8.21 -12.02 -0.92
C ASP A 155 -8.88 -12.56 -2.19
N VAL A 156 -8.07 -13.13 -3.09
CA VAL A 156 -8.54 -13.72 -4.35
C VAL A 156 -8.92 -15.19 -4.20
N GLY A 157 -8.95 -15.68 -2.95
CA GLY A 157 -9.25 -17.05 -2.59
C GLY A 157 -8.00 -17.91 -2.41
N THR A 158 -8.18 -19.18 -2.20
CA THR A 158 -7.08 -20.07 -1.84
C THR A 158 -6.04 -20.20 -2.94
N VAL A 159 -4.82 -19.78 -2.66
CA VAL A 159 -3.67 -19.94 -3.56
C VAL A 159 -2.78 -21.08 -3.09
N ASN A 160 -2.56 -22.05 -3.96
CA ASN A 160 -1.65 -23.18 -3.71
C ASN A 160 -0.57 -23.25 -4.79
N GLY A 161 0.67 -23.03 -4.36
CA GLY A 161 1.80 -22.94 -5.28
C GLY A 161 1.64 -21.78 -6.28
N SER A 162 1.52 -22.10 -7.55
CA SER A 162 1.41 -21.13 -8.65
C SER A 162 -0.01 -21.00 -9.22
N ALA A 163 -1.06 -21.40 -8.48
CA ALA A 163 -2.43 -21.36 -8.96
C ALA A 163 -3.42 -20.96 -7.88
N VAL A 164 -4.45 -20.20 -8.26
CA VAL A 164 -5.66 -20.03 -7.46
C VAL A 164 -6.48 -21.33 -7.59
N THR A 165 -6.66 -22.04 -6.50
CA THR A 165 -7.35 -23.34 -6.46
C THR A 165 -8.80 -23.23 -6.05
N SER A 166 -9.18 -22.14 -5.40
CA SER A 166 -10.56 -21.78 -5.04
C SER A 166 -10.73 -20.28 -5.12
N GLN A 167 -11.88 -19.82 -5.56
CA GLN A 167 -12.27 -18.40 -5.54
C GLN A 167 -13.12 -18.04 -4.31
N THR A 168 -13.07 -18.87 -3.28
CA THR A 168 -13.69 -18.56 -1.99
C THR A 168 -12.64 -17.89 -1.10
N PRO A 169 -12.92 -16.72 -0.53
CA PRO A 169 -12.00 -16.06 0.38
C PRO A 169 -11.56 -17.00 1.51
N ASP A 170 -10.27 -17.03 1.80
CA ASP A 170 -9.71 -17.87 2.85
C ASP A 170 -9.13 -17.04 4.03
N GLY A 171 -9.28 -15.72 3.95
CA GLY A 171 -8.82 -14.78 4.98
C GLY A 171 -7.34 -14.45 4.89
N ILE A 172 -6.67 -14.93 3.84
CA ILE A 172 -5.30 -14.54 3.49
C ILE A 172 -5.38 -13.62 2.28
N THR A 173 -4.68 -12.50 2.34
CA THR A 173 -4.63 -11.57 1.21
C THR A 173 -3.38 -11.83 0.39
N GLU A 174 -3.54 -11.91 -0.92
CA GLU A 174 -2.43 -11.95 -1.86
C GLU A 174 -1.93 -10.54 -2.16
N LEU A 175 -0.62 -10.43 -2.38
CA LEU A 175 0.02 -9.19 -2.76
C LEU A 175 0.06 -9.05 -4.29
N PHE A 176 -0.54 -7.98 -4.80
CA PHE A 176 -0.48 -7.61 -6.21
C PHE A 176 0.45 -6.43 -6.44
N VAL A 177 1.33 -6.58 -7.43
CA VAL A 177 2.34 -5.58 -7.74
C VAL A 177 2.26 -5.21 -9.21
N GLY A 178 1.97 -3.95 -9.49
CA GLY A 178 2.02 -3.36 -10.81
C GLY A 178 3.41 -2.78 -11.10
N SER A 179 3.93 -3.00 -12.32
CA SER A 179 5.18 -2.36 -12.73
C SER A 179 5.00 -0.87 -12.95
N GLY A 180 5.98 -0.08 -12.56
CA GLY A 180 6.13 1.31 -12.97
C GLY A 180 6.82 1.46 -14.32
N PHE A 181 7.56 2.54 -14.49
CA PHE A 181 8.18 2.91 -15.76
C PHE A 181 9.37 1.99 -16.18
N GLY A 182 9.59 1.85 -17.49
CA GLY A 182 10.84 1.30 -18.06
C GLY A 182 10.76 -0.16 -18.50
N ILE A 183 9.71 -0.89 -18.17
CA ILE A 183 9.44 -2.24 -18.67
C ILE A 183 8.00 -2.32 -19.19
N GLN A 184 7.71 -3.37 -19.97
CA GLN A 184 6.33 -3.61 -20.39
C GLN A 184 5.40 -3.70 -19.16
N ALA A 185 4.26 -3.05 -19.24
CA ALA A 185 3.31 -2.98 -18.14
C ALA A 185 2.80 -4.37 -17.73
N GLN A 186 3.14 -4.76 -16.53
CA GLN A 186 2.84 -6.08 -15.95
C GLN A 186 2.22 -5.94 -14.57
N VAL A 187 1.38 -6.91 -14.24
CA VAL A 187 0.92 -7.17 -12.86
C VAL A 187 1.39 -8.56 -12.45
N LYS A 188 1.88 -8.67 -11.23
CA LYS A 188 2.30 -9.93 -10.61
C LYS A 188 1.59 -10.14 -9.29
N GLY A 189 1.05 -11.35 -9.08
CA GLY A 189 0.41 -11.77 -7.84
C GLY A 189 1.29 -12.74 -7.05
N TYR A 190 1.43 -12.48 -5.76
CA TYR A 190 2.25 -13.25 -4.84
C TYR A 190 1.46 -13.73 -3.64
N ASN A 191 1.62 -15.01 -3.29
CA ASN A 191 1.21 -15.55 -2.00
C ASN A 191 2.37 -15.40 -1.00
N GLY A 192 2.11 -14.79 0.15
CA GLY A 192 3.12 -14.47 1.16
C GLY A 192 3.16 -15.41 2.37
N THR A 193 2.38 -16.50 2.36
CA THR A 193 2.32 -17.45 3.49
C THR A 193 3.64 -18.15 3.78
N THR A 194 4.53 -18.26 2.79
CA THR A 194 5.87 -18.82 2.96
C THR A 194 6.92 -17.72 3.14
N ALA A 195 8.06 -18.05 3.74
CA ALA A 195 9.16 -17.10 3.98
C ALA A 195 9.67 -16.40 2.70
N SER A 196 9.58 -17.07 1.57
CA SER A 196 9.81 -16.50 0.24
C SER A 196 8.46 -16.43 -0.47
N PRO A 197 7.87 -15.24 -0.68
CA PRO A 197 6.60 -15.10 -1.38
C PRO A 197 6.61 -15.77 -2.74
N THR A 198 5.60 -16.59 -3.00
CA THR A 198 5.51 -17.40 -4.22
C THR A 198 4.73 -16.65 -5.27
N LEU A 199 5.34 -16.44 -6.45
CA LEU A 199 4.66 -15.90 -7.61
C LEU A 199 3.63 -16.93 -8.12
N PHE A 200 2.34 -16.59 -8.09
CA PHE A 200 1.28 -17.46 -8.62
C PHE A 200 0.69 -16.95 -9.94
N ASN A 201 0.84 -15.66 -10.23
CA ASN A 201 0.34 -15.11 -11.48
C ASN A 201 1.22 -13.96 -12.00
N SER A 202 1.32 -13.84 -13.32
CA SER A 202 2.05 -12.76 -13.99
C SER A 202 1.43 -12.54 -15.36
N PHE A 203 0.97 -11.32 -15.64
CA PHE A 203 0.34 -11.00 -16.91
C PHE A 203 0.63 -9.57 -17.35
N ASN A 204 0.74 -9.39 -18.68
CA ASN A 204 0.82 -8.09 -19.30
C ASN A 204 -0.59 -7.50 -19.43
N VAL A 205 -0.77 -6.29 -19.00
CA VAL A 205 -2.10 -5.67 -18.88
C VAL A 205 -2.39 -4.60 -19.94
N MET A 206 -1.35 -4.21 -20.67
CA MET A 206 -1.43 -3.22 -21.75
C MET A 206 -0.84 -3.80 -23.03
N SER A 207 -1.06 -3.10 -24.16
CA SER A 207 -0.52 -3.49 -25.45
C SER A 207 1.01 -3.65 -25.41
N ALA A 208 1.54 -4.48 -26.32
CA ALA A 208 2.97 -4.66 -26.44
C ALA A 208 3.69 -3.31 -26.68
N GLY A 209 4.77 -3.08 -25.94
CA GLY A 209 5.53 -1.81 -25.98
C GLY A 209 5.05 -0.71 -25.04
N TYR A 210 3.91 -0.86 -24.37
CA TYR A 210 3.52 0.09 -23.33
C TYR A 210 4.40 -0.11 -22.09
N SER A 211 5.15 0.91 -21.70
CA SER A 211 6.16 0.84 -20.62
C SER A 211 6.05 2.00 -19.61
N ARG A 212 4.87 2.62 -19.50
CA ARG A 212 4.64 3.77 -18.62
C ARG A 212 4.08 3.39 -17.25
N GLY A 213 4.06 2.09 -16.97
CA GLY A 213 3.59 1.57 -15.71
C GLY A 213 2.07 1.37 -15.64
N VAL A 214 1.66 0.74 -14.56
CA VAL A 214 0.24 0.49 -14.23
C VAL A 214 0.00 0.75 -12.76
N SER A 215 -1.21 1.16 -12.42
CA SER A 215 -1.70 1.17 -11.04
C SER A 215 -2.56 -0.05 -10.82
N VAL A 216 -2.44 -0.64 -9.63
CA VAL A 216 -3.28 -1.73 -9.16
C VAL A 216 -4.13 -1.25 -7.99
N ALA A 217 -5.35 -1.75 -7.88
CA ALA A 217 -6.22 -1.49 -6.75
C ALA A 217 -7.14 -2.69 -6.51
N ARG A 218 -7.44 -2.96 -5.25
CA ARG A 218 -8.44 -3.94 -4.84
C ARG A 218 -9.83 -3.50 -5.28
N LEU A 219 -10.60 -4.41 -5.82
CA LEU A 219 -12.04 -4.29 -5.99
C LEU A 219 -12.72 -5.33 -5.10
N PRO A 220 -13.21 -4.91 -3.92
CA PRO A 220 -13.90 -5.83 -3.01
C PRO A 220 -15.11 -6.48 -3.68
N SER A 221 -15.32 -7.76 -3.40
CA SER A 221 -16.53 -8.43 -3.88
C SER A 221 -17.76 -7.91 -3.11
N SER A 222 -18.81 -7.58 -3.84
CA SER A 222 -20.12 -7.24 -3.25
C SER A 222 -20.95 -8.48 -2.85
N THR A 223 -20.48 -9.66 -3.23
CA THR A 223 -21.14 -10.94 -2.95
C THR A 223 -20.44 -11.64 -1.79
N THR A 224 -21.13 -11.87 -0.70
CA THR A 224 -20.60 -12.62 0.45
C THR A 224 -20.06 -13.99 0.00
N GLY A 225 -18.84 -14.32 0.40
CA GLY A 225 -18.16 -15.56 0.07
C GLY A 225 -17.56 -15.61 -1.33
N SER A 226 -17.50 -14.49 -2.04
CA SER A 226 -16.80 -14.40 -3.32
C SER A 226 -15.49 -13.63 -3.17
N ALA A 227 -14.45 -14.10 -3.86
CA ALA A 227 -13.12 -13.49 -3.87
C ALA A 227 -13.13 -12.06 -4.42
N ASP A 228 -12.18 -11.28 -3.96
CA ASP A 228 -11.89 -9.96 -4.48
C ASP A 228 -11.38 -10.02 -5.94
N ARG A 229 -11.37 -8.89 -6.59
CA ARG A 229 -10.79 -8.69 -7.92
C ARG A 229 -9.74 -7.59 -7.86
N ILE A 230 -8.91 -7.55 -8.88
CA ILE A 230 -7.92 -6.50 -9.05
C ILE A 230 -8.34 -5.59 -10.19
N LEU A 231 -8.43 -4.31 -9.90
CA LEU A 231 -8.50 -3.25 -10.90
C LEU A 231 -7.10 -2.90 -11.38
N VAL A 232 -6.97 -2.69 -12.66
CA VAL A 232 -5.71 -2.24 -13.26
C VAL A 232 -5.99 -1.07 -14.19
N SER A 233 -5.23 0.00 -14.04
CA SER A 233 -5.25 1.14 -14.95
C SER A 233 -3.86 1.42 -15.50
N SER A 234 -3.80 2.13 -16.64
CA SER A 234 -2.53 2.68 -17.13
C SER A 234 -1.97 3.66 -16.09
N GLY A 235 -0.68 3.53 -15.77
CA GLY A 235 0.01 4.47 -14.90
C GLY A 235 0.07 5.87 -15.52
N ILE A 236 0.09 6.87 -14.66
CA ILE A 236 0.40 8.24 -15.05
C ILE A 236 1.92 8.36 -15.07
N ASP A 237 2.48 8.97 -16.10
CA ASP A 237 3.90 9.35 -16.10
C ASP A 237 4.18 10.17 -14.84
N GLY A 238 5.03 9.68 -13.95
CA GLY A 238 5.50 10.40 -12.77
C GLY A 238 6.32 11.66 -13.09
N ASN A 239 6.33 12.08 -14.34
CA ASN A 239 6.89 13.32 -14.87
C ASN A 239 5.79 14.15 -15.49
N ALA A 240 4.82 14.60 -14.71
CA ALA A 240 4.16 15.85 -15.04
C ALA A 240 5.20 16.96 -14.80
N GLN A 241 5.80 17.42 -15.88
CA GLN A 241 6.63 18.62 -15.90
C GLN A 241 5.78 19.85 -15.54
#